data_11571f45873086de97ff2bf6dfcdfd5c
#
_entry.id   11571f45873086de97ff2bf6dfcdfd5c
#
_cell.length_a   1.000
_cell.length_b   1.000
_cell.length_c   1.000
_cell.angle_alpha   90.00
_cell.angle_beta   90.00
_cell.angle_gamma   90.00
#
_symmetry.space_group_name_H-M   'P 1'
#
loop_
_entity.id
_entity.type
_entity.pdbx_description
1 polymer ?
#
loop_
_entity_poly.entity_id
_entity_poly.type
_entity_poly.pdbx_seq_one_letter_code
_entity_poly.pdbx_strand_id
1 'polypeptide(L)'
;MPETIKKLSDAHPNFVVDKEALPNVEQLVQVQRLCQGKVKIMCCDFPKYSIVLPTLAVGGTGTANIGGNIIPEEAALYSRPWTDMKIIEECRENYFKWFPLLQELYTFSNPVVIKAALNILGLPGGHLRKPYQDYAGNKLKELENLMGEMGVIDKYGIKN
;
A
#
# COMPACT_ATOMS: atom_id res chain seq x y z
N MET A 1 -20.09 3.47 -1.59
CA MET A 1 -21.18 4.07 -2.38
C MET A 1 -20.80 5.49 -2.77
N PRO A 2 -20.52 5.78 -4.03
CA PRO A 2 -20.03 7.10 -4.48
C PRO A 2 -20.97 8.27 -4.12
N GLU A 3 -22.30 8.05 -4.21
CA GLU A 3 -23.30 9.06 -3.85
C GLU A 3 -23.29 9.41 -2.36
N THR A 4 -22.93 8.44 -1.50
CA THR A 4 -22.80 8.69 -0.06
C THR A 4 -21.59 9.57 0.22
N ILE A 5 -20.46 9.28 -0.43
CA ILE A 5 -19.23 10.09 -0.36
C ILE A 5 -19.52 11.52 -0.83
N LYS A 6 -20.23 11.67 -1.95
CA LYS A 6 -20.68 12.98 -2.46
C LYS A 6 -21.52 13.75 -1.44
N LYS A 7 -22.52 13.10 -0.85
CA LYS A 7 -23.39 13.73 0.17
C LYS A 7 -22.59 14.16 1.40
N LEU A 8 -21.66 13.34 1.87
CA LEU A 8 -20.80 13.66 3.00
C LEU A 8 -19.89 14.85 2.67
N SER A 9 -19.29 14.88 1.48
CA SER A 9 -18.43 15.99 1.07
C SER A 9 -19.18 17.33 0.88
N ASP A 10 -20.44 17.28 0.51
CA ASP A 10 -21.27 18.48 0.37
C ASP A 10 -21.75 19.02 1.74
N ALA A 11 -22.02 18.11 2.68
CA ALA A 11 -22.51 18.49 4.01
C ALA A 11 -21.39 18.85 5.00
N HIS A 12 -20.17 18.35 4.78
CA HIS A 12 -19.07 18.48 5.74
C HIS A 12 -17.80 18.98 5.06
N PRO A 13 -17.41 20.24 5.20
CA PRO A 13 -16.23 20.82 4.56
C PRO A 13 -14.89 20.19 5.01
N ASN A 14 -14.88 19.51 6.15
CA ASN A 14 -13.72 18.76 6.65
C ASN A 14 -13.63 17.31 6.11
N PHE A 15 -14.60 16.86 5.32
CA PHE A 15 -14.52 15.59 4.61
C PHE A 15 -13.75 15.77 3.29
N VAL A 16 -12.43 15.64 3.36
CA VAL A 16 -11.51 16.02 2.28
C VAL A 16 -10.78 14.86 1.61
N VAL A 17 -10.84 13.66 2.19
CA VAL A 17 -10.18 12.46 1.67
C VAL A 17 -11.09 11.25 1.78
N ASP A 18 -11.12 10.46 0.72
CA ASP A 18 -11.66 9.11 0.68
C ASP A 18 -10.51 8.10 0.56
N LYS A 19 -10.40 7.18 1.53
CA LYS A 19 -9.48 6.05 1.45
C LYS A 19 -10.23 4.84 0.90
N GLU A 20 -10.16 4.65 -0.40
CA GLU A 20 -10.80 3.51 -1.06
C GLU A 20 -10.10 2.19 -0.73
N ALA A 21 -10.87 1.26 -0.19
CA ALA A 21 -10.37 -0.04 0.23
C ALA A 21 -10.87 -1.21 -0.65
N LEU A 22 -11.77 -0.94 -1.59
CA LEU A 22 -12.26 -1.96 -2.51
C LEU A 22 -11.49 -1.91 -3.82
N PRO A 23 -11.14 -3.06 -4.41
CA PRO A 23 -10.47 -3.12 -5.71
C PRO A 23 -11.48 -2.91 -6.86
N ASN A 24 -12.22 -1.80 -6.79
CA ASN A 24 -13.28 -1.46 -7.72
C ASN A 24 -12.96 -0.15 -8.44
N VAL A 25 -12.43 -0.28 -9.65
CA VAL A 25 -12.06 0.87 -10.49
C VAL A 25 -13.28 1.72 -10.85
N GLU A 26 -14.45 1.10 -11.06
CA GLU A 26 -15.68 1.84 -11.34
C GLU A 26 -16.06 2.75 -10.18
N GLN A 27 -15.91 2.30 -8.94
CA GLN A 27 -16.15 3.14 -7.75
C GLN A 27 -15.21 4.34 -7.71
N LEU A 28 -13.91 4.14 -7.97
CA LEU A 28 -12.93 5.23 -8.05
C LEU A 28 -13.34 6.29 -9.09
N VAL A 29 -13.70 5.85 -10.28
CA VAL A 29 -14.15 6.75 -11.37
C VAL A 29 -15.40 7.52 -10.97
N GLN A 30 -16.39 6.86 -10.35
CA GLN A 30 -17.62 7.52 -9.92
C GLN A 30 -17.39 8.52 -8.77
N VAL A 31 -16.54 8.20 -7.80
CA VAL A 31 -16.18 9.15 -6.74
C VAL A 31 -15.51 10.38 -7.34
N GLN A 32 -14.53 10.19 -8.23
CA GLN A 32 -13.84 11.30 -8.89
C GLN A 32 -14.81 12.17 -9.68
N ARG A 33 -15.71 11.55 -10.46
CA ARG A 33 -16.72 12.25 -11.26
C ARG A 33 -17.70 13.05 -10.39
N LEU A 34 -18.23 12.44 -9.33
CA LEU A 34 -19.25 13.07 -8.50
C LEU A 34 -18.70 14.13 -7.57
N CYS A 35 -17.52 13.92 -6.99
CA CYS A 35 -16.93 14.84 -6.04
C CYS A 35 -16.12 15.98 -6.70
N GLN A 36 -15.79 15.87 -7.99
CA GLN A 36 -15.15 16.91 -8.79
C GLN A 36 -13.92 17.56 -8.11
N GLY A 37 -13.08 16.72 -7.50
CA GLY A 37 -11.85 17.14 -6.82
C GLY A 37 -12.05 17.74 -5.40
N LYS A 38 -13.26 17.88 -4.90
CA LYS A 38 -13.52 18.26 -3.49
C LYS A 38 -12.98 17.23 -2.51
N VAL A 39 -13.05 15.95 -2.88
CA VAL A 39 -12.51 14.82 -2.11
C VAL A 39 -11.32 14.26 -2.84
N LYS A 40 -10.19 14.22 -2.18
CA LYS A 40 -8.99 13.55 -2.68
C LYS A 40 -9.14 12.05 -2.48
N ILE A 41 -8.77 11.28 -3.50
CA ILE A 41 -8.82 9.82 -3.42
C ILE A 41 -7.43 9.30 -3.12
N MET A 42 -7.33 8.45 -2.12
CA MET A 42 -6.19 7.57 -1.92
C MET A 42 -6.69 6.13 -1.77
N CYS A 43 -5.89 5.15 -2.17
CA CYS A 43 -6.29 3.77 -2.01
C CYS A 43 -5.65 3.10 -0.80
N CYS A 44 -6.28 2.02 -0.37
CA CYS A 44 -5.65 1.00 0.45
C CYS A 44 -4.79 0.09 -0.44
N ASP A 45 -3.84 -0.58 0.15
CA ASP A 45 -3.03 -1.63 -0.50
C ASP A 45 -3.74 -2.99 -0.58
N PHE A 46 -4.85 -3.15 0.12
CA PHE A 46 -5.65 -4.37 0.09
C PHE A 46 -6.62 -4.38 -1.12
N PRO A 47 -6.86 -5.53 -1.78
CA PRO A 47 -6.07 -6.74 -1.69
C PRO A 47 -4.84 -6.69 -2.63
N LYS A 48 -3.69 -7.08 -2.11
CA LYS A 48 -2.49 -7.34 -2.91
C LYS A 48 -2.05 -6.19 -3.84
N TYR A 49 -2.25 -4.96 -3.42
CA TYR A 49 -1.81 -3.73 -4.14
C TYR A 49 -2.40 -3.49 -5.54
N SER A 50 -3.33 -4.33 -6.01
CA SER A 50 -3.86 -4.27 -7.37
C SER A 50 -4.54 -2.94 -7.75
N ILE A 51 -5.03 -2.19 -6.77
CA ILE A 51 -5.75 -0.93 -6.98
C ILE A 51 -4.85 0.32 -7.03
N VAL A 52 -3.55 0.19 -6.73
CA VAL A 52 -2.63 1.34 -6.62
C VAL A 52 -2.52 2.12 -7.94
N LEU A 53 -2.08 1.47 -9.02
CA LEU A 53 -1.92 2.14 -10.31
C LEU A 53 -3.25 2.66 -10.88
N PRO A 54 -4.35 1.90 -10.85
CA PRO A 54 -5.67 2.44 -11.25
C PRO A 54 -6.09 3.68 -10.47
N THR A 55 -5.85 3.73 -9.15
CA THR A 55 -6.15 4.90 -8.33
C THR A 55 -5.37 6.13 -8.77
N LEU A 56 -4.07 5.99 -8.99
CA LEU A 56 -3.22 7.09 -9.46
C LEU A 56 -3.62 7.54 -10.88
N ALA A 57 -4.00 6.59 -11.76
CA ALA A 57 -4.43 6.88 -13.11
C ALA A 57 -5.73 7.70 -13.19
N VAL A 58 -6.65 7.55 -12.23
CA VAL A 58 -7.88 8.36 -12.17
C VAL A 58 -7.70 9.67 -11.37
N GLY A 59 -6.46 10.06 -11.07
CA GLY A 59 -6.15 11.29 -10.34
C GLY A 59 -6.09 11.13 -8.81
N GLY A 60 -5.88 9.90 -8.33
CA GLY A 60 -5.62 9.64 -6.93
C GLY A 60 -4.34 10.33 -6.42
N THR A 61 -4.30 10.61 -5.13
CA THR A 61 -3.25 11.44 -4.52
C THR A 61 -2.24 10.65 -3.68
N GLY A 62 -2.39 9.32 -3.62
CA GLY A 62 -1.45 8.46 -2.89
C GLY A 62 -2.07 7.15 -2.42
N THR A 63 -1.33 6.48 -1.55
CA THR A 63 -1.74 5.19 -0.98
C THR A 63 -1.57 5.18 0.53
N ALA A 64 -2.43 4.43 1.23
CA ALA A 64 -2.23 4.05 2.62
C ALA A 64 -1.87 2.57 2.64
N ASN A 65 -0.60 2.24 2.82
CA ASN A 65 -0.09 0.89 2.59
C ASN A 65 0.86 0.41 3.70
N ILE A 66 0.94 -0.92 3.86
CA ILE A 66 1.81 -1.56 4.85
C ILE A 66 3.26 -1.65 4.38
N GLY A 67 3.52 -1.66 3.07
CA GLY A 67 4.88 -1.73 2.51
C GLY A 67 5.77 -0.58 2.97
N GLY A 68 5.19 0.60 3.21
CA GLY A 68 5.91 1.75 3.74
C GLY A 68 6.57 1.54 5.11
N ASN A 69 6.20 0.48 5.85
CA ASN A 69 6.86 0.15 7.11
C ASN A 69 8.23 -0.52 6.92
N ILE A 70 8.49 -1.11 5.76
CA ILE A 70 9.73 -1.87 5.49
C ILE A 70 10.53 -1.34 4.29
N ILE A 71 9.87 -0.63 3.38
CA ILE A 71 10.47 0.01 2.18
C ILE A 71 9.92 1.44 2.03
N PRO A 72 10.14 2.35 2.99
CA PRO A 72 9.48 3.66 3.02
C PRO A 72 9.81 4.55 1.81
N GLU A 73 11.04 4.56 1.34
CA GLU A 73 11.45 5.37 0.19
C GLU A 73 10.80 4.88 -1.10
N GLU A 74 10.78 3.57 -1.32
CA GLU A 74 10.16 2.93 -2.48
C GLU A 74 8.64 3.09 -2.45
N ALA A 75 8.04 2.94 -1.26
CA ALA A 75 6.61 3.17 -1.07
C ALA A 75 6.23 4.62 -1.38
N ALA A 76 7.04 5.58 -1.00
CA ALA A 76 6.85 6.98 -1.37
C ALA A 76 6.93 7.17 -2.89
N LEU A 77 7.86 6.50 -3.57
CA LEU A 77 8.01 6.61 -5.02
C LEU A 77 6.80 6.05 -5.78
N TYR A 78 6.34 4.82 -5.50
CA TYR A 78 5.21 4.25 -6.23
C TYR A 78 3.84 4.81 -5.79
N SER A 79 3.80 5.63 -4.74
CA SER A 79 2.57 6.26 -4.23
C SER A 79 2.40 7.72 -4.68
N ARG A 80 3.34 8.27 -5.44
CA ARG A 80 3.28 9.68 -5.86
C ARG A 80 2.10 9.93 -6.82
N PRO A 81 1.41 11.08 -6.66
CA PRO A 81 0.42 11.52 -7.65
C PRO A 81 1.05 11.67 -9.04
N TRP A 82 0.34 11.26 -10.07
CA TRP A 82 0.79 11.36 -11.45
C TRP A 82 0.56 12.77 -12.01
N THR A 83 1.62 13.56 -12.10
CA THR A 83 1.58 14.95 -12.57
C THR A 83 2.18 15.13 -13.95
N ASP A 84 3.09 14.25 -14.36
CA ASP A 84 3.76 14.28 -15.65
C ASP A 84 4.24 12.88 -16.05
N MET A 85 4.67 12.72 -17.32
CA MET A 85 5.07 11.43 -17.87
C MET A 85 6.26 10.81 -17.14
N LYS A 86 7.24 11.62 -16.71
CA LYS A 86 8.41 11.12 -16.00
C LYS A 86 8.04 10.48 -14.67
N ILE A 87 7.17 11.14 -13.89
CA ILE A 87 6.67 10.62 -12.62
C ILE A 87 5.85 9.34 -12.85
N ILE A 88 5.04 9.27 -13.92
CA ILE A 88 4.27 8.07 -14.26
C ILE A 88 5.20 6.88 -14.53
N GLU A 89 6.23 7.09 -15.35
CA GLU A 89 7.20 6.04 -15.68
C GLU A 89 7.96 5.56 -14.44
N GLU A 90 8.56 6.48 -13.68
CA GLU A 90 9.27 6.17 -12.42
C GLU A 90 8.37 5.42 -11.42
N CYS A 91 7.13 5.87 -11.24
CA CYS A 91 6.17 5.25 -10.34
C CYS A 91 5.84 3.81 -10.77
N ARG A 92 5.58 3.59 -12.06
CA ARG A 92 5.25 2.27 -12.62
C ARG A 92 6.42 1.30 -12.52
N GLU A 93 7.63 1.75 -12.91
CA GLU A 93 8.85 0.95 -12.81
C GLU A 93 9.11 0.53 -11.36
N ASN A 94 9.04 1.50 -10.45
CA ASN A 94 9.24 1.25 -9.03
C ASN A 94 8.16 0.30 -8.46
N TYR A 95 6.90 0.50 -8.82
CA TYR A 95 5.80 -0.38 -8.40
C TYR A 95 6.03 -1.83 -8.85
N PHE A 96 6.34 -2.07 -10.12
CA PHE A 96 6.54 -3.42 -10.62
C PHE A 96 7.82 -4.08 -10.10
N LYS A 97 8.88 -3.30 -9.87
CA LYS A 97 10.10 -3.79 -9.24
C LYS A 97 9.81 -4.38 -7.85
N TRP A 98 8.99 -3.70 -7.05
CA TRP A 98 8.69 -4.09 -5.67
C TRP A 98 7.46 -5.00 -5.55
N PHE A 99 6.74 -5.21 -6.64
CA PHE A 99 5.50 -5.98 -6.65
C PHE A 99 5.62 -7.40 -6.05
N PRO A 100 6.70 -8.18 -6.27
CA PRO A 100 6.86 -9.49 -5.64
C PRO A 100 6.81 -9.42 -4.10
N LEU A 101 7.51 -8.47 -3.49
CA LEU A 101 7.48 -8.27 -2.04
C LEU A 101 6.09 -7.78 -1.58
N LEU A 102 5.49 -6.85 -2.29
CA LEU A 102 4.17 -6.32 -1.96
C LEU A 102 3.10 -7.41 -1.99
N GLN A 103 3.18 -8.34 -2.94
CA GLN A 103 2.29 -9.50 -3.02
C GLN A 103 2.52 -10.46 -1.84
N GLU A 104 3.79 -10.69 -1.46
CA GLU A 104 4.13 -11.56 -0.33
C GLU A 104 3.53 -11.05 0.97
N LEU A 105 3.50 -9.74 1.20
CA LEU A 105 2.90 -9.14 2.40
C LEU A 105 1.43 -9.49 2.61
N TYR A 106 0.73 -9.95 1.57
CA TYR A 106 -0.69 -10.33 1.59
C TYR A 106 -0.95 -11.83 1.32
N THR A 107 0.06 -12.68 1.43
CA THR A 107 -0.13 -14.14 1.38
C THR A 107 -0.90 -14.64 2.60
N PHE A 108 -0.87 -13.87 3.69
CA PHE A 108 -1.70 -14.06 4.89
C PHE A 108 -2.42 -12.77 5.27
N SER A 109 -3.41 -12.89 6.15
CA SER A 109 -4.13 -11.72 6.68
C SER A 109 -3.17 -10.70 7.31
N ASN A 110 -3.35 -9.43 6.99
CA ASN A 110 -2.65 -8.35 7.70
C ASN A 110 -3.05 -8.39 9.19
N PRO A 111 -2.09 -8.33 10.14
CA PRO A 111 -0.68 -7.91 9.99
C PRO A 111 0.36 -9.06 10.07
N VAL A 112 0.02 -10.27 9.69
CA VAL A 112 0.88 -11.46 9.94
C VAL A 112 2.25 -11.30 9.26
N VAL A 113 2.29 -11.12 7.95
CA VAL A 113 3.55 -11.10 7.19
C VAL A 113 4.35 -9.82 7.45
N ILE A 114 3.69 -8.67 7.54
CA ILE A 114 4.40 -7.41 7.78
C ILE A 114 5.09 -7.38 9.16
N LYS A 115 4.50 -7.99 10.19
CA LYS A 115 5.16 -8.11 11.52
C LYS A 115 6.38 -9.02 11.45
N ALA A 116 6.32 -10.10 10.69
CA ALA A 116 7.48 -10.95 10.44
C ALA A 116 8.58 -10.20 9.69
N ALA A 117 8.23 -9.45 8.65
CA ALA A 117 9.18 -8.62 7.91
C ALA A 117 9.87 -7.58 8.81
N LEU A 118 9.12 -6.92 9.68
CA LEU A 118 9.69 -6.01 10.68
C LEU A 118 10.67 -6.73 11.62
N ASN A 119 10.33 -7.93 12.11
CA ASN A 119 11.21 -8.71 12.97
C ASN A 119 12.50 -9.14 12.24
N ILE A 120 12.43 -9.51 10.95
CA ILE A 120 13.60 -9.80 10.11
C ILE A 120 14.53 -8.57 10.04
N LEU A 121 13.99 -7.37 9.96
CA LEU A 121 14.76 -6.12 9.93
C LEU A 121 15.30 -5.70 11.32
N GLY A 122 14.99 -6.43 12.38
CA GLY A 122 15.31 -6.02 13.75
C GLY A 122 14.43 -4.89 14.30
N LEU A 123 13.36 -4.54 13.59
CA LEU A 123 12.38 -3.54 13.99
C LEU A 123 11.31 -4.16 14.92
N PRO A 124 10.60 -3.37 15.73
CA PRO A 124 9.68 -3.87 16.75
C PRO A 124 8.37 -4.44 16.19
N GLY A 125 8.46 -5.51 15.36
CA GLY A 125 7.30 -6.27 14.88
C GLY A 125 6.57 -7.01 16.01
N GLY A 126 7.34 -7.65 16.91
CA GLY A 126 6.81 -8.40 18.06
C GLY A 126 5.97 -9.61 17.65
N HIS A 127 5.19 -10.15 18.58
CA HIS A 127 4.31 -11.30 18.38
C HIS A 127 2.88 -10.90 18.02
N LEU A 128 2.16 -11.81 17.41
CA LEU A 128 0.74 -11.67 17.13
C LEU A 128 -0.12 -12.07 18.35
N ARG A 129 -1.22 -11.36 18.53
CA ARG A 129 -2.24 -11.75 19.51
C ARG A 129 -3.10 -12.88 18.94
N LYS A 130 -3.50 -13.84 19.80
CA LYS A 130 -4.47 -14.87 19.41
C LYS A 130 -5.77 -14.23 18.89
N PRO A 131 -6.42 -14.80 17.87
CA PRO A 131 -6.20 -16.16 17.31
C PRO A 131 -5.11 -16.25 16.23
N TYR A 132 -4.46 -15.15 15.89
CA TYR A 132 -3.38 -15.18 14.89
C TYR A 132 -2.16 -15.94 15.43
N GLN A 133 -1.42 -16.54 14.48
CA GLN A 133 -0.14 -17.19 14.73
C GLN A 133 0.97 -16.42 14.01
N ASP A 134 2.15 -16.40 14.60
CA ASP A 134 3.32 -15.79 13.97
C ASP A 134 3.68 -16.51 12.68
N TYR A 135 4.17 -15.73 11.72
CA TYR A 135 4.65 -16.24 10.46
C TYR A 135 5.96 -17.01 10.70
N ALA A 136 5.99 -18.30 10.36
CA ALA A 136 7.06 -19.19 10.80
C ALA A 136 7.40 -20.28 9.77
N GLY A 137 8.43 -21.07 10.06
CA GLY A 137 8.86 -22.21 9.26
C GLY A 137 9.43 -21.83 7.90
N ASN A 138 9.15 -22.61 6.88
CA ASN A 138 9.69 -22.40 5.52
C ASN A 138 9.26 -21.06 4.93
N LYS A 139 8.02 -20.65 5.19
CA LYS A 139 7.49 -19.38 4.69
C LYS A 139 8.22 -18.15 5.26
N LEU A 140 8.64 -18.20 6.51
CA LEU A 140 9.48 -17.14 7.09
C LEU A 140 10.84 -17.05 6.38
N LYS A 141 11.44 -18.20 6.07
CA LYS A 141 12.71 -18.26 5.31
C LYS A 141 12.55 -17.76 3.87
N GLU A 142 11.44 -18.09 3.22
CA GLU A 142 11.12 -17.60 1.87
C GLU A 142 10.99 -16.06 1.87
N LEU A 143 10.31 -15.50 2.86
CA LEU A 143 10.20 -14.03 3.03
C LEU A 143 11.58 -13.40 3.28
N GLU A 144 12.39 -13.98 4.18
CA GLU A 144 13.74 -13.50 4.48
C GLU A 144 14.64 -13.52 3.24
N ASN A 145 14.62 -14.61 2.48
CA ASN A 145 15.36 -14.71 1.22
C ASN A 145 14.92 -13.66 0.21
N LEU A 146 13.61 -13.50 0.00
CA LEU A 146 13.06 -12.48 -0.90
C LEU A 146 13.48 -11.07 -0.49
N MET A 147 13.42 -10.75 0.80
CA MET A 147 13.86 -9.46 1.33
C MET A 147 15.36 -9.25 1.16
N GLY A 148 16.16 -10.31 1.31
CA GLY A 148 17.61 -10.28 1.05
C GLY A 148 17.93 -10.04 -0.43
N GLU A 149 17.34 -10.84 -1.33
CA GLU A 149 17.52 -10.72 -2.78
C GLU A 149 17.11 -9.34 -3.32
N MET A 150 16.08 -8.74 -2.72
CA MET A 150 15.63 -7.38 -3.07
C MET A 150 16.42 -6.26 -2.37
N GLY A 151 17.42 -6.59 -1.54
CA GLY A 151 18.28 -5.62 -0.85
C GLY A 151 17.60 -4.88 0.31
N VAL A 152 16.43 -5.34 0.77
CA VAL A 152 15.67 -4.69 1.86
C VAL A 152 16.42 -4.81 3.19
N ILE A 153 17.00 -5.99 3.45
CA ILE A 153 17.72 -6.27 4.70
C ILE A 153 18.98 -5.40 4.78
N ASP A 154 19.72 -5.27 3.68
CA ASP A 154 20.95 -4.46 3.64
C ASP A 154 20.66 -2.97 3.81
N LYS A 155 19.54 -2.49 3.25
CA LYS A 155 19.18 -1.07 3.25
C LYS A 155 18.49 -0.64 4.55
N TYR A 156 17.59 -1.47 5.09
CA TYR A 156 16.69 -1.08 6.19
C TYR A 156 16.87 -1.92 7.47
N GLY A 157 17.65 -2.99 7.43
CA GLY A 157 17.93 -3.80 8.61
C GLY A 157 18.77 -3.05 9.64
N ILE A 158 18.45 -3.23 10.92
CA ILE A 158 19.26 -2.68 12.02
C ILE A 158 20.56 -3.47 12.04
N LYS A 159 21.68 -2.78 11.85
CA LYS A 159 23.03 -3.35 12.02
C LYS A 159 23.35 -3.34 13.50
N ASN A 160 23.44 -4.53 14.11
CA ASN A 160 23.95 -4.70 15.47
C ASN A 160 25.47 -4.50 15.49
#